data_d298e0efda6fa05bd4f836f9057b2cf4
#
_entry.id   d298e0efda6fa05bd4f836f9057b2cf4
#
_cell.length_a   1.000
_cell.length_b   1.000
_cell.length_c   1.000
_cell.angle_alpha   90.00
_cell.angle_beta   90.00
_cell.angle_gamma   90.00
#
_symmetry.space_group_name_H-M   'P 1'
#
loop_
_entity.id
_entity.type
_entity.pdbx_description
1 polymer ?
#
loop_
_entity_poly.entity_id
_entity_poly.type
_entity_poly.pdbx_seq_one_letter_code
_entity_poly.pdbx_strand_id
1 'polypeptide(L)'
;GKLVTLEGDLDFDGKTISPVGDSENPFMGYFDGNGHLIKNAVIMSNEYSGLFAYIKNGAELNNISLKNCIVKGDYAGGIVGFYQGTAIKACTFDGTVSGEVYSGGIIGRQSCGIITECSSNLRENSSAITNAFIGGRDIAVSVVNAYGCYSNDSDSLVSSLSAKNALSQGAYAMNTYGEKFKDSAKWTMDGT
;
A
#
# COMPACT_ATOMS: atom_id res chain seq x y z
N GLY A 1 5.94 -2.31 20.28
CA GLY A 1 5.59 -1.00 19.71
C GLY A 1 4.30 -0.47 20.30
N LYS A 2 4.05 0.81 20.18
CA LYS A 2 2.76 1.40 20.56
C LYS A 2 1.73 1.12 19.47
N LEU A 3 0.49 0.86 19.87
CA LEU A 3 -0.64 0.83 18.96
C LEU A 3 -1.14 2.27 18.75
N VAL A 4 -1.32 2.62 17.48
CA VAL A 4 -2.00 3.84 17.04
C VAL A 4 -3.24 3.41 16.27
N THR A 5 -4.39 3.92 16.65
CA THR A 5 -5.67 3.61 16.00
C THR A 5 -6.29 4.88 15.45
N LEU A 6 -6.81 4.83 14.24
CA LEU A 6 -7.57 5.92 13.68
C LEU A 6 -8.98 5.93 14.28
N GLU A 7 -9.42 7.06 14.82
CA GLU A 7 -10.69 7.19 15.54
C GLU A 7 -11.82 7.79 14.65
N GLY A 8 -11.48 8.21 13.44
CA GLY A 8 -12.43 8.79 12.50
C GLY A 8 -11.81 9.03 11.14
N ASP A 9 -12.65 9.35 10.16
CA ASP A 9 -12.20 9.68 8.81
C ASP A 9 -11.41 10.98 8.79
N LEU A 10 -10.35 11.01 7.97
CA LEU A 10 -9.51 12.19 7.75
C LEU A 10 -9.68 12.67 6.30
N ASP A 11 -10.17 13.88 6.14
CA ASP A 11 -10.23 14.57 4.84
C ASP A 11 -9.22 15.71 4.83
N PHE A 12 -8.20 15.60 3.97
CA PHE A 12 -7.17 16.62 3.86
C PHE A 12 -7.49 17.74 2.88
N ASP A 13 -8.62 17.64 2.15
CA ASP A 13 -9.09 18.69 1.24
C ASP A 13 -8.01 19.19 0.25
N GLY A 14 -7.23 18.27 -0.29
CA GLY A 14 -6.13 18.56 -1.22
C GLY A 14 -4.86 19.14 -0.56
N LYS A 15 -4.81 19.22 0.76
CA LYS A 15 -3.63 19.76 1.46
C LYS A 15 -2.44 18.83 1.36
N THR A 16 -1.26 19.43 1.28
CA THR A 16 0.01 18.71 1.35
C THR A 16 0.35 18.37 2.79
N ILE A 17 0.72 17.13 3.02
CA ILE A 17 1.17 16.61 4.32
C ILE A 17 2.53 15.93 4.17
N SER A 18 3.30 15.94 5.23
CA SER A 18 4.51 15.13 5.34
C SER A 18 4.14 13.70 5.71
N PRO A 19 4.85 12.69 5.19
CA PRO A 19 4.72 11.31 5.64
C PRO A 19 5.02 11.13 7.13
N VAL A 20 4.54 10.03 7.70
CA VAL A 20 4.89 9.61 9.06
C VAL A 20 6.24 8.91 9.05
N GLY A 21 7.16 9.36 9.91
CA GLY A 21 8.51 8.82 10.05
C GLY A 21 9.46 9.24 8.93
N ASP A 22 10.72 8.88 9.09
CA ASP A 22 11.80 9.07 8.12
C ASP A 22 12.90 8.01 8.37
N SER A 23 14.01 8.07 7.63
CA SER A 23 15.12 7.11 7.76
C SER A 23 15.85 7.18 9.11
N GLU A 24 15.84 8.33 9.77
CA GLU A 24 16.44 8.54 11.09
C GLU A 24 15.48 8.16 12.23
N ASN A 25 14.19 8.44 12.04
CA ASN A 25 13.10 8.18 12.99
C ASN A 25 12.00 7.32 12.33
N PRO A 26 12.29 6.07 12.03
CA PRO A 26 11.33 5.20 11.34
C PRO A 26 10.13 4.87 12.24
N PHE A 27 8.99 4.65 11.62
CA PHE A 27 7.85 4.10 12.34
C PHE A 27 8.11 2.63 12.71
N MET A 28 7.97 2.30 14.00
CA MET A 28 8.23 0.96 14.56
C MET A 28 7.05 0.44 15.41
N GLY A 29 5.86 0.97 15.20
CA GLY A 29 4.67 0.62 15.97
C GLY A 29 3.67 -0.22 15.20
N TYR A 30 2.50 -0.35 15.77
CA TYR A 30 1.32 -0.92 15.14
C TYR A 30 0.38 0.22 14.78
N PHE A 31 -0.08 0.25 13.54
CA PHE A 31 -1.08 1.20 13.10
C PHE A 31 -2.31 0.47 12.57
N ASP A 32 -3.47 0.81 13.11
CA ASP A 32 -4.76 0.31 12.66
C ASP A 32 -5.62 1.46 12.15
N GLY A 33 -5.93 1.45 10.86
CA GLY A 33 -6.87 2.38 10.24
C GLY A 33 -8.31 2.19 10.70
N ASN A 34 -8.61 1.08 11.39
CA ASN A 34 -9.90 0.82 12.05
C ASN A 34 -11.13 1.00 11.14
N GLY A 35 -10.95 0.80 9.83
CA GLY A 35 -12.02 0.97 8.85
C GLY A 35 -12.32 2.40 8.45
N HIS A 36 -11.60 3.37 8.99
CA HIS A 36 -11.72 4.77 8.62
C HIS A 36 -10.97 5.12 7.33
N LEU A 37 -11.43 6.17 6.68
CA LEU A 37 -10.92 6.62 5.40
C LEU A 37 -9.99 7.83 5.57
N ILE A 38 -8.83 7.77 4.93
CA ILE A 38 -7.93 8.91 4.72
C ILE A 38 -8.07 9.34 3.27
N LYS A 39 -8.46 10.58 2.99
CA LYS A 39 -8.74 11.00 1.63
C LYS A 39 -8.22 12.39 1.29
N ASN A 40 -8.08 12.62 -0.03
CA ASN A 40 -7.74 13.90 -0.61
C ASN A 40 -6.40 14.49 -0.11
N ALA A 41 -5.45 13.65 0.30
CA ALA A 41 -4.14 14.09 0.74
C ALA A 41 -3.15 14.18 -0.44
N VAL A 42 -2.30 15.21 -0.43
CA VAL A 42 -1.08 15.25 -1.24
C VAL A 42 0.11 14.96 -0.32
N ILE A 43 0.70 13.78 -0.46
CA ILE A 43 1.77 13.29 0.40
C ILE A 43 3.10 13.42 -0.34
N MET A 44 4.02 14.19 0.21
CA MET A 44 5.28 14.48 -0.48
C MET A 44 6.47 14.42 0.46
N SER A 45 7.54 13.80 -0.02
CA SER A 45 8.88 13.92 0.54
C SER A 45 9.92 13.79 -0.57
N ASN A 46 11.18 14.15 -0.27
CA ASN A 46 12.23 14.09 -1.29
C ASN A 46 12.67 12.65 -1.59
N GLU A 47 12.76 11.80 -0.60
CA GLU A 47 13.29 10.45 -0.76
C GLU A 47 12.19 9.39 -0.70
N TYR A 48 11.70 9.06 0.50
CA TYR A 48 10.66 8.05 0.69
C TYR A 48 9.31 8.69 0.94
N SER A 49 8.30 8.35 0.15
CA SER A 49 6.98 8.93 0.26
C SER A 49 5.87 7.88 0.28
N GLY A 50 4.90 8.10 1.14
CA GLY A 50 3.73 7.28 1.41
C GLY A 50 3.02 7.85 2.63
N LEU A 51 1.93 7.26 3.10
CA LEU A 51 1.39 7.65 4.41
C LEU A 51 2.48 7.52 5.48
N PHE A 52 3.31 6.50 5.36
CA PHE A 52 4.55 6.32 6.13
C PHE A 52 5.75 6.45 5.19
N ALA A 53 6.71 7.33 5.50
CA ALA A 53 7.93 7.43 4.71
C ALA A 53 8.79 6.18 4.87
N TYR A 54 9.03 5.79 6.13
CA TYR A 54 9.97 4.73 6.46
C TYR A 54 9.46 3.87 7.61
N ILE A 55 9.41 2.57 7.39
CA ILE A 55 8.96 1.57 8.36
C ILE A 55 10.06 0.56 8.62
N LYS A 56 10.29 0.21 9.90
CA LYS A 56 11.36 -0.68 10.32
C LYS A 56 10.96 -1.55 11.53
N ASN A 57 11.72 -2.64 11.72
CA ASN A 57 11.80 -3.41 12.97
C ASN A 57 10.46 -3.86 13.57
N GLY A 58 9.71 -4.67 12.86
CA GLY A 58 8.52 -5.32 13.41
C GLY A 58 7.26 -4.45 13.40
N ALA A 59 7.27 -3.31 12.72
CA ALA A 59 6.06 -2.53 12.53
C ALA A 59 5.02 -3.28 11.69
N GLU A 60 3.75 -3.08 12.04
CA GLU A 60 2.62 -3.64 11.34
C GLU A 60 1.61 -2.54 10.99
N LEU A 61 1.07 -2.63 9.78
CA LEU A 61 0.05 -1.71 9.28
C LEU A 61 -1.19 -2.52 8.92
N ASN A 62 -2.31 -2.16 9.51
CA ASN A 62 -3.57 -2.85 9.30
C ASN A 62 -4.70 -1.90 8.94
N ASN A 63 -5.62 -2.37 8.08
CA ASN A 63 -6.90 -1.71 7.82
C ASN A 63 -6.81 -0.24 7.36
N ILE A 64 -5.76 0.14 6.66
CA ILE A 64 -5.55 1.50 6.17
C ILE A 64 -6.24 1.66 4.82
N SER A 65 -7.09 2.67 4.69
CA SER A 65 -7.76 3.00 3.43
C SER A 65 -7.42 4.42 3.01
N LEU A 66 -6.68 4.56 1.90
CA LEU A 66 -6.41 5.85 1.27
C LEU A 66 -7.23 5.99 -0.03
N LYS A 67 -7.91 7.10 -0.18
CA LYS A 67 -8.72 7.40 -1.37
C LYS A 67 -8.45 8.79 -1.93
N ASN A 68 -8.31 8.87 -3.25
CA ASN A 68 -8.06 10.13 -3.96
C ASN A 68 -6.83 10.87 -3.42
N CYS A 69 -5.78 10.11 -3.07
CA CYS A 69 -4.52 10.65 -2.60
C CYS A 69 -3.50 10.72 -3.72
N ILE A 70 -2.58 11.68 -3.62
CA ILE A 70 -1.45 11.85 -4.51
C ILE A 70 -0.17 11.67 -3.69
N VAL A 71 0.70 10.75 -4.11
CA VAL A 71 1.97 10.48 -3.43
C VAL A 71 3.12 10.77 -4.38
N LYS A 72 4.12 11.57 -3.93
CA LYS A 72 5.28 11.96 -4.73
C LYS A 72 6.57 11.88 -3.93
N GLY A 73 7.64 11.33 -4.54
CA GLY A 73 8.99 11.20 -3.95
C GLY A 73 9.87 10.35 -4.84
N ASP A 74 11.13 10.09 -4.46
CA ASP A 74 12.00 9.21 -5.24
C ASP A 74 11.50 7.76 -5.20
N TYR A 75 11.21 7.28 -4.00
CA TYR A 75 10.63 5.96 -3.72
C TYR A 75 9.22 6.16 -3.18
N ALA A 76 8.24 6.15 -4.07
CA ALA A 76 6.86 6.46 -3.73
C ALA A 76 6.01 5.19 -3.64
N GLY A 77 5.31 5.02 -2.51
CA GLY A 77 4.31 3.98 -2.30
C GLY A 77 3.04 4.57 -1.71
N GLY A 78 1.88 4.10 -2.12
CA GLY A 78 0.62 4.65 -1.62
C GLY A 78 0.52 4.62 -0.10
N ILE A 79 0.98 3.53 0.52
CA ILE A 79 0.98 3.36 1.97
C ILE A 79 2.37 3.62 2.57
N VAL A 80 3.44 3.07 1.96
CA VAL A 80 4.80 3.13 2.53
C VAL A 80 5.83 3.44 1.46
N GLY A 81 6.71 4.42 1.73
CA GLY A 81 7.86 4.73 0.87
C GLY A 81 8.92 3.62 0.94
N PHE A 82 9.49 3.37 2.12
CA PHE A 82 10.43 2.27 2.38
C PHE A 82 9.90 1.32 3.44
N TYR A 83 9.84 0.04 3.09
CA TYR A 83 9.26 -0.97 3.95
C TYR A 83 10.26 -2.06 4.37
N GLN A 84 10.53 -2.10 5.68
CA GLN A 84 11.29 -3.13 6.38
C GLN A 84 10.52 -3.58 7.64
N GLY A 85 9.21 -3.76 7.51
CA GLY A 85 8.31 -4.15 8.60
C GLY A 85 8.01 -5.65 8.63
N THR A 86 7.01 -6.03 9.43
CA THR A 86 6.52 -7.42 9.56
C THR A 86 5.39 -7.69 8.58
N ALA A 87 4.31 -6.91 8.64
CA ALA A 87 3.14 -7.11 7.80
C ALA A 87 2.44 -5.81 7.43
N ILE A 88 1.91 -5.76 6.21
CA ILE A 88 0.88 -4.82 5.76
C ILE A 88 -0.34 -5.66 5.41
N LYS A 89 -1.46 -5.43 6.10
CA LYS A 89 -2.65 -6.25 5.97
C LYS A 89 -3.90 -5.42 5.77
N ALA A 90 -4.78 -5.87 4.88
CA ALA A 90 -6.09 -5.27 4.59
C ALA A 90 -6.00 -3.76 4.32
N CYS A 91 -4.94 -3.33 3.60
CA CYS A 91 -4.73 -1.94 3.24
C CYS A 91 -5.15 -1.67 1.81
N THR A 92 -5.72 -0.50 1.57
CA THR A 92 -6.19 -0.09 0.25
C THR A 92 -5.60 1.26 -0.14
N PHE A 93 -5.24 1.37 -1.40
CA PHE A 93 -4.83 2.64 -2.00
C PHE A 93 -5.59 2.87 -3.31
N ASP A 94 -6.26 4.00 -3.41
CA ASP A 94 -6.90 4.50 -4.63
C ASP A 94 -6.42 5.92 -4.90
N GLY A 95 -5.56 6.10 -5.89
CA GLY A 95 -4.97 7.40 -6.16
C GLY A 95 -3.84 7.36 -7.17
N THR A 96 -2.99 8.38 -7.10
CA THR A 96 -1.82 8.55 -7.98
C THR A 96 -0.53 8.43 -7.19
N VAL A 97 0.41 7.63 -7.69
CA VAL A 97 1.77 7.52 -7.15
C VAL A 97 2.76 7.94 -8.22
N SER A 98 3.70 8.80 -7.86
CA SER A 98 4.74 9.28 -8.77
C SER A 98 6.09 9.25 -8.07
N GLY A 99 6.92 8.26 -8.42
CA GLY A 99 8.29 8.11 -7.93
C GLY A 99 9.31 8.38 -9.04
N GLU A 100 10.40 9.05 -8.74
CA GLU A 100 11.48 9.25 -9.72
C GLU A 100 12.27 7.96 -9.94
N VAL A 101 12.41 7.13 -8.91
CA VAL A 101 13.13 5.85 -8.95
C VAL A 101 12.18 4.67 -9.01
N TYR A 102 11.28 4.56 -8.03
CA TYR A 102 10.27 3.51 -7.98
C TYR A 102 8.90 4.04 -7.58
N SER A 103 7.85 3.49 -8.19
CA SER A 103 6.46 3.71 -7.79
C SER A 103 5.75 2.40 -7.55
N GLY A 104 5.10 2.26 -6.42
CA GLY A 104 4.25 1.12 -6.10
C GLY A 104 2.94 1.56 -5.46
N GLY A 105 1.85 0.89 -5.80
CA GLY A 105 0.53 1.25 -5.27
C GLY A 105 0.42 1.10 -3.75
N ILE A 106 1.22 0.22 -3.15
CA ILE A 106 1.28 0.03 -1.69
C ILE A 106 2.65 0.43 -1.15
N ILE A 107 3.74 -0.07 -1.73
CA ILE A 107 5.11 0.12 -1.24
C ILE A 107 5.99 0.68 -2.36
N GLY A 108 6.74 1.75 -2.10
CA GLY A 108 7.74 2.28 -3.03
C GLY A 108 8.94 1.34 -3.16
N ARG A 109 9.59 1.02 -2.04
CA ARG A 109 10.72 0.08 -1.98
C ARG A 109 10.60 -0.87 -0.80
N GLN A 110 10.79 -2.16 -1.05
CA GLN A 110 10.72 -3.21 -0.05
C GLN A 110 12.09 -3.82 0.26
N SER A 111 12.37 -4.00 1.55
CA SER A 111 13.52 -4.78 2.03
C SER A 111 13.10 -6.14 2.63
N CYS A 112 11.97 -6.20 3.35
CA CYS A 112 11.41 -7.45 3.88
C CYS A 112 9.92 -7.27 4.22
N GLY A 113 9.30 -8.33 4.77
CA GLY A 113 7.92 -8.31 5.25
C GLY A 113 6.91 -8.91 4.27
N ILE A 114 5.65 -8.91 4.69
CA ILE A 114 4.55 -9.59 4.01
C ILE A 114 3.45 -8.57 3.69
N ILE A 115 2.83 -8.73 2.53
CA ILE A 115 1.63 -7.97 2.13
C ILE A 115 0.49 -8.97 1.99
N THR A 116 -0.61 -8.75 2.69
CA THR A 116 -1.79 -9.62 2.60
C THR A 116 -3.09 -8.82 2.50
N GLU A 117 -4.02 -9.33 1.72
CA GLU A 117 -5.37 -8.79 1.63
C GLU A 117 -5.41 -7.29 1.26
N CYS A 118 -4.42 -6.83 0.49
CA CYS A 118 -4.32 -5.43 0.08
C CYS A 118 -4.86 -5.21 -1.32
N SER A 119 -5.35 -4.00 -1.58
CA SER A 119 -5.71 -3.61 -2.94
C SER A 119 -5.08 -2.29 -3.35
N SER A 120 -4.79 -2.18 -4.63
CA SER A 120 -4.23 -1.00 -5.25
C SER A 120 -4.99 -0.66 -6.52
N ASN A 121 -5.50 0.56 -6.59
CA ASN A 121 -6.13 1.14 -7.77
C ASN A 121 -5.36 2.40 -8.17
N LEU A 122 -4.36 2.23 -9.04
CA LEU A 122 -3.58 3.34 -9.57
C LEU A 122 -4.33 4.01 -10.72
N ARG A 123 -4.50 5.34 -10.63
CA ARG A 123 -5.24 6.10 -11.65
C ARG A 123 -4.35 6.62 -12.76
N GLU A 124 -3.19 7.14 -12.41
CA GLU A 124 -2.17 7.60 -13.35
C GLU A 124 -0.79 7.40 -12.75
N ASN A 125 0.19 7.24 -13.63
CA ASN A 125 1.53 6.94 -13.22
C ASN A 125 2.54 7.55 -14.18
N SER A 126 3.42 8.40 -13.65
CA SER A 126 4.40 9.14 -14.45
C SER A 126 5.82 8.63 -14.30
N SER A 127 6.05 7.57 -13.53
CA SER A 127 7.40 7.06 -13.30
C SER A 127 7.81 5.96 -14.27
N ALA A 128 9.12 5.86 -14.51
CA ALA A 128 9.69 4.88 -15.42
C ALA A 128 9.51 3.42 -14.95
N ILE A 129 9.36 3.20 -13.64
CA ILE A 129 9.14 1.88 -13.05
C ILE A 129 7.97 1.97 -12.07
N THR A 130 6.86 1.44 -12.51
CA THR A 130 5.63 1.41 -11.74
C THR A 130 5.09 0.00 -11.66
N ASN A 131 4.71 -0.37 -10.47
CA ASN A 131 4.06 -1.64 -10.18
C ASN A 131 2.80 -1.45 -9.34
N ALA A 132 1.87 -2.38 -9.48
CA ALA A 132 0.60 -2.34 -8.77
C ALA A 132 0.74 -2.29 -7.25
N PHE A 133 1.73 -3.00 -6.69
CA PHE A 133 1.93 -3.09 -5.24
C PHE A 133 3.28 -2.58 -4.79
N ILE A 134 4.38 -3.06 -5.38
CA ILE A 134 5.74 -2.80 -4.92
C ILE A 134 6.55 -2.23 -6.08
N GLY A 135 6.99 -0.99 -5.97
CA GLY A 135 7.77 -0.30 -6.99
C GLY A 135 9.15 -0.93 -7.20
N GLY A 136 9.87 -1.19 -6.13
CA GLY A 136 11.18 -1.82 -6.15
C GLY A 136 11.48 -2.62 -4.89
N ARG A 137 12.57 -3.39 -4.93
CA ARG A 137 13.03 -4.19 -3.79
C ARG A 137 14.55 -4.23 -3.69
N ASP A 138 15.04 -4.50 -2.48
CA ASP A 138 16.46 -4.76 -2.27
C ASP A 138 16.87 -6.09 -2.92
N ILE A 139 18.07 -6.14 -3.49
CA ILE A 139 18.59 -7.32 -4.22
C ILE A 139 18.62 -8.57 -3.33
N ALA A 140 18.76 -8.40 -2.01
CA ALA A 140 18.77 -9.49 -1.05
C ALA A 140 17.38 -10.13 -0.81
N VAL A 141 16.28 -9.51 -1.25
CA VAL A 141 14.94 -10.03 -1.09
C VAL A 141 14.61 -10.95 -2.27
N SER A 142 14.74 -12.25 -2.07
CA SER A 142 14.50 -13.24 -3.12
C SER A 142 13.02 -13.53 -3.37
N VAL A 143 12.15 -13.27 -2.41
CA VAL A 143 10.72 -13.60 -2.49
C VAL A 143 9.89 -12.43 -1.99
N VAL A 144 8.95 -11.99 -2.80
CA VAL A 144 7.88 -11.08 -2.38
C VAL A 144 6.70 -11.91 -1.90
N ASN A 145 6.39 -11.81 -0.63
CA ASN A 145 5.26 -12.49 -0.03
C ASN A 145 4.02 -11.58 -0.10
N ALA A 146 3.26 -11.70 -1.18
CA ALA A 146 1.97 -11.02 -1.33
C ALA A 146 0.87 -12.06 -1.54
N TYR A 147 -0.13 -12.07 -0.65
CA TYR A 147 -1.22 -13.04 -0.67
C TYR A 147 -2.58 -12.34 -0.63
N GLY A 148 -3.52 -12.82 -1.44
CA GLY A 148 -4.87 -12.26 -1.47
C GLY A 148 -4.93 -10.78 -1.88
N CYS A 149 -3.91 -10.30 -2.62
CA CYS A 149 -3.83 -8.91 -3.06
C CYS A 149 -4.51 -8.74 -4.42
N TYR A 150 -5.16 -7.59 -4.60
CA TYR A 150 -5.90 -7.26 -5.80
C TYR A 150 -5.50 -5.90 -6.37
N SER A 151 -5.32 -5.81 -7.69
CA SER A 151 -4.98 -4.57 -8.38
C SER A 151 -5.65 -4.48 -9.75
N ASN A 152 -5.87 -3.25 -10.21
CA ASN A 152 -6.29 -2.97 -11.59
C ASN A 152 -5.12 -3.00 -12.59
N ASP A 153 -3.89 -3.10 -12.15
CA ASP A 153 -2.69 -3.09 -13.00
C ASP A 153 -1.78 -4.30 -12.72
N SER A 154 -0.76 -4.49 -13.55
CA SER A 154 0.21 -5.57 -13.43
C SER A 154 1.34 -5.21 -12.46
N ASP A 155 1.88 -6.22 -11.77
CA ASP A 155 3.06 -6.08 -10.93
C ASP A 155 4.14 -7.07 -11.38
N SER A 156 5.29 -6.56 -11.79
CA SER A 156 6.41 -7.36 -12.27
C SER A 156 7.24 -7.97 -11.13
N LEU A 157 7.12 -7.46 -9.91
CA LEU A 157 7.87 -7.90 -8.74
C LEU A 157 7.11 -8.88 -7.85
N VAL A 158 5.79 -8.80 -7.85
CA VAL A 158 4.95 -9.83 -7.25
C VAL A 158 4.93 -11.00 -8.19
N SER A 159 5.47 -12.13 -7.76
CA SER A 159 5.59 -13.30 -8.63
C SER A 159 4.26 -13.59 -9.32
N SER A 160 4.33 -13.91 -10.61
CA SER A 160 3.18 -14.10 -11.49
C SER A 160 2.12 -15.10 -10.98
N LEU A 161 2.43 -15.86 -9.94
CA LEU A 161 1.46 -16.77 -9.30
C LEU A 161 0.53 -16.09 -8.30
N SER A 162 0.96 -15.04 -7.59
CA SER A 162 0.09 -14.42 -6.59
C SER A 162 -0.73 -13.25 -7.13
N ALA A 163 -0.18 -12.39 -7.98
CA ALA A 163 -0.93 -11.24 -8.51
C ALA A 163 -1.69 -11.60 -9.81
N LYS A 164 -1.09 -12.35 -10.74
CA LYS A 164 -1.82 -12.85 -11.92
C LYS A 164 -2.87 -13.89 -11.56
N ASN A 165 -2.64 -14.71 -10.53
CA ASN A 165 -3.68 -15.63 -10.06
C ASN A 165 -4.78 -14.90 -9.27
N ALA A 166 -4.50 -13.78 -8.60
CA ALA A 166 -5.56 -12.94 -8.06
C ALA A 166 -6.34 -12.23 -9.17
N LEU A 167 -5.71 -11.85 -10.28
CA LEU A 167 -6.37 -11.22 -11.44
C LEU A 167 -7.00 -12.25 -12.39
N SER A 168 -6.33 -13.36 -12.72
CA SER A 168 -6.87 -14.41 -13.59
C SER A 168 -7.73 -15.43 -12.85
N GLN A 169 -7.57 -15.58 -11.56
CA GLN A 169 -8.46 -16.27 -10.64
C GLN A 169 -9.35 -15.29 -9.85
N GLY A 170 -9.57 -14.09 -10.37
CA GLY A 170 -10.43 -13.09 -9.74
C GLY A 170 -11.78 -13.69 -9.35
N ALA A 171 -12.34 -14.56 -10.19
CA ALA A 171 -13.52 -15.34 -9.84
C ALA A 171 -13.26 -16.38 -8.74
N TYR A 172 -12.07 -16.98 -8.67
CA TYR A 172 -11.74 -18.00 -7.67
C TYR A 172 -11.30 -17.36 -6.35
N ALA A 173 -10.52 -16.31 -6.42
CA ALA A 173 -10.22 -15.50 -5.23
C ALA A 173 -11.48 -14.84 -4.68
N MET A 174 -12.38 -14.35 -5.53
CA MET A 174 -13.70 -13.85 -5.14
C MET A 174 -14.61 -14.94 -4.60
N ASN A 175 -14.56 -16.17 -5.13
CA ASN A 175 -15.37 -17.28 -4.59
C ASN A 175 -14.76 -17.91 -3.33
N THR A 176 -13.43 -17.94 -3.19
CA THR A 176 -12.77 -18.58 -2.05
C THR A 176 -12.51 -17.59 -0.92
N TYR A 177 -12.26 -16.33 -1.24
CA TYR A 177 -12.03 -15.25 -0.27
C TYR A 177 -13.18 -14.23 -0.27
N GLY A 178 -14.10 -14.28 -1.22
CA GLY A 178 -15.22 -13.36 -1.36
C GLY A 178 -16.17 -13.41 -0.16
N GLU A 179 -16.29 -14.54 0.50
CA GLU A 179 -17.05 -14.61 1.75
C GLU A 179 -16.30 -13.92 2.89
N LYS A 180 -14.98 -14.07 2.99
CA LYS A 180 -14.16 -13.32 3.95
C LYS A 180 -14.09 -11.83 3.62
N PHE A 181 -14.14 -11.45 2.35
CA PHE A 181 -14.19 -10.06 1.93
C PHE A 181 -15.61 -9.47 2.05
N LYS A 182 -16.67 -10.26 1.94
CA LYS A 182 -18.04 -9.82 2.20
C LYS A 182 -18.31 -9.52 3.66
N ASP A 183 -17.71 -10.27 4.58
CA ASP A 183 -17.87 -10.05 6.03
C ASP A 183 -17.01 -8.90 6.55
N SER A 184 -15.92 -8.52 5.86
CA SER A 184 -15.30 -7.23 6.10
C SER A 184 -16.07 -6.20 5.28
N ALA A 185 -16.91 -5.39 5.91
CA ALA A 185 -17.73 -4.32 5.32
C ALA A 185 -16.93 -3.23 4.55
N LYS A 186 -15.76 -3.56 4.04
CA LYS A 186 -14.74 -2.68 3.46
C LYS A 186 -14.63 -2.75 1.95
N TRP A 187 -15.21 -3.80 1.33
CA TRP A 187 -15.13 -4.01 -0.11
C TRP A 187 -16.53 -3.89 -0.69
N THR A 188 -16.94 -2.68 -1.05
CA THR A 188 -18.02 -2.50 -2.00
C THR A 188 -17.45 -2.75 -3.38
N MET A 189 -17.86 -3.83 -4.01
CA MET A 189 -17.72 -3.96 -5.44
C MET A 189 -18.66 -2.94 -6.08
N ASP A 190 -18.12 -1.86 -6.64
CA ASP A 190 -18.89 -1.10 -7.61
C ASP A 190 -19.15 -2.02 -8.78
N GLY A 191 -20.39 -2.45 -8.91
CA GLY A 191 -20.80 -3.34 -9.96
C GLY A 191 -20.62 -2.69 -11.33
N THR A 192 -19.87 -3.33 -12.18
CA THR A 192 -20.02 -3.33 -13.63
C THR A 192 -20.03 -4.77 -14.08
#